data_fb73c133489d8a31c96763947acc68b5
#
_entry.id   fb73c133489d8a31c96763947acc68b5
#
_cell.length_a   1.000
_cell.length_b   1.000
_cell.length_c   1.000
_cell.angle_alpha   90.00
_cell.angle_beta   90.00
_cell.angle_gamma   90.00
#
_symmetry.space_group_name_H-M   'P 1'
#
loop_
_entity.id
_entity.type
_entity.pdbx_description
1 polymer ?
#
loop_
_entity_poly.entity_id
_entity_poly.type
_entity_poly.pdbx_seq_one_letter_code
_entity_poly.pdbx_strand_id
1 'polypeptide(L)'
;MTLTEDQSPATPDAGRDPGTDTGAAPAVPHVLLVWDAPNMDMSLGSLLGARPTSAFRPRFDALGRWLLGLAGAHGFAEACVFTNVTPGSTEVVRPWVEALRNVGFAVFAKPKITEDSDIDSDMLDHIELRRAAGELTHVVVASGDGRAFREPLEHLVDLGIGVTVIGFREHASFAQSSDVIEFIDLEDIDGVFREPLPRITLDSLPDGGAWLPPFRSLRSLLESRR
;
A
#
# COMPACT_ATOMS: atom_id res chain seq x y z
N MET A 1 -36.00 69.91 -51.11
CA MET A 1 -34.69 69.47 -51.50
C MET A 1 -33.92 69.14 -50.23
N THR A 2 -34.08 67.95 -49.73
CA THR A 2 -33.39 67.51 -48.52
C THR A 2 -33.32 65.99 -48.57
N LEU A 3 -32.11 65.43 -48.57
CA LEU A 3 -31.77 64.04 -48.68
C LEU A 3 -32.00 63.45 -47.28
N THR A 4 -32.68 62.31 -47.23
CA THR A 4 -32.85 61.45 -46.05
C THR A 4 -31.76 60.44 -46.04
N GLU A 5 -30.92 60.43 -44.98
CA GLU A 5 -29.96 59.39 -44.70
C GLU A 5 -30.66 58.19 -44.08
N ASP A 6 -30.41 57.06 -44.71
CA ASP A 6 -30.81 55.72 -44.28
C ASP A 6 -29.84 55.23 -43.19
N GLN A 7 -30.32 55.05 -41.97
CA GLN A 7 -29.56 54.38 -40.88
C GLN A 7 -30.06 52.94 -40.67
N SER A 8 -29.28 51.99 -41.18
CA SER A 8 -29.47 50.60 -40.90
C SER A 8 -29.12 50.30 -39.45
N PRO A 9 -29.89 49.51 -38.69
CA PRO A 9 -29.55 49.17 -37.32
C PRO A 9 -28.53 48.03 -37.24
N ALA A 10 -27.49 48.24 -36.47
CA ALA A 10 -26.48 47.27 -36.14
C ALA A 10 -27.05 46.06 -35.35
N THR A 11 -26.72 44.86 -35.81
CA THR A 11 -27.01 43.59 -35.17
C THR A 11 -26.20 43.47 -33.85
N PRO A 12 -26.81 43.10 -32.71
CA PRO A 12 -26.06 42.87 -31.49
C PRO A 12 -25.24 41.56 -31.61
N ASP A 13 -23.99 41.71 -31.32
CA ASP A 13 -23.01 40.65 -31.16
C ASP A 13 -23.48 39.61 -30.13
N ALA A 14 -23.67 38.38 -30.57
CA ALA A 14 -24.05 37.28 -29.71
C ALA A 14 -22.89 36.97 -28.75
N GLY A 15 -23.06 37.34 -27.50
CA GLY A 15 -22.12 37.10 -26.40
C GLY A 15 -21.66 35.65 -26.37
N ARG A 16 -20.35 35.47 -26.45
CA ARG A 16 -19.67 34.24 -26.09
C ARG A 16 -20.02 33.91 -24.65
N ASP A 17 -20.72 32.84 -24.49
CA ASP A 17 -20.93 32.19 -23.20
C ASP A 17 -19.55 31.77 -22.62
N PRO A 18 -19.13 32.30 -21.45
CA PRO A 18 -17.93 31.79 -20.81
C PRO A 18 -18.26 30.38 -20.35
N GLY A 19 -17.69 29.38 -21.06
CA GLY A 19 -17.79 27.98 -20.71
C GLY A 19 -17.56 27.83 -19.22
N THR A 20 -18.57 27.38 -18.51
CA THR A 20 -18.48 26.89 -17.15
C THR A 20 -17.54 25.69 -17.16
N ASP A 21 -16.27 25.97 -16.91
CA ASP A 21 -15.32 24.94 -16.46
C ASP A 21 -15.83 24.48 -15.09
N THR A 22 -16.68 23.47 -15.10
CA THR A 22 -17.06 22.72 -13.92
C THR A 22 -15.87 21.87 -13.52
N GLY A 23 -14.82 22.52 -13.00
CA GLY A 23 -13.75 21.84 -12.31
C GLY A 23 -14.39 21.02 -11.21
N ALA A 24 -14.44 19.70 -11.39
CA ALA A 24 -14.85 18.77 -10.35
C ALA A 24 -14.02 19.10 -9.11
N ALA A 25 -14.67 19.33 -7.97
CA ALA A 25 -13.95 19.52 -6.72
C ALA A 25 -12.98 18.35 -6.55
N PRO A 26 -11.72 18.60 -6.13
CA PRO A 26 -10.75 17.53 -5.95
C PRO A 26 -11.36 16.48 -5.01
N ALA A 27 -11.31 15.21 -5.43
CA ALA A 27 -11.82 14.11 -4.63
C ALA A 27 -11.11 14.13 -3.27
N VAL A 28 -11.88 13.96 -2.20
CA VAL A 28 -11.33 13.85 -0.85
C VAL A 28 -10.45 12.57 -0.81
N PRO A 29 -9.16 12.67 -0.45
CA PRO A 29 -8.31 11.51 -0.41
C PRO A 29 -8.86 10.42 0.52
N HIS A 30 -8.98 9.20 0.01
CA HIS A 30 -9.30 8.02 0.80
C HIS A 30 -8.22 6.98 0.60
N VAL A 31 -7.42 6.75 1.62
CA VAL A 31 -6.26 5.87 1.61
C VAL A 31 -6.57 4.59 2.38
N LEU A 32 -6.40 3.45 1.75
CA LEU A 32 -6.55 2.13 2.35
C LEU A 32 -5.20 1.45 2.51
N LEU A 33 -4.84 1.08 3.73
CA LEU A 33 -3.74 0.16 3.99
C LEU A 33 -4.27 -1.26 4.19
N VAL A 34 -3.74 -2.23 3.44
CA VAL A 34 -3.89 -3.66 3.67
C VAL A 34 -2.54 -4.27 4.03
N TRP A 35 -2.48 -4.97 5.17
CA TRP A 35 -1.26 -5.54 5.73
C TRP A 35 -1.35 -7.05 5.77
N ASP A 36 -0.44 -7.70 5.05
CA ASP A 36 -0.25 -9.15 5.04
C ASP A 36 0.65 -9.58 6.21
N ALA A 37 0.05 -9.94 7.34
CA ALA A 37 0.83 -10.23 8.53
C ALA A 37 1.73 -11.47 8.40
N PRO A 38 1.31 -12.60 7.82
CA PRO A 38 2.18 -13.75 7.59
C PRO A 38 3.40 -13.42 6.71
N ASN A 39 3.20 -12.76 5.58
CA ASN A 39 4.27 -12.41 4.65
C ASN A 39 5.26 -11.44 5.28
N MET A 40 4.75 -10.41 5.96
CA MET A 40 5.58 -9.41 6.63
C MET A 40 6.38 -10.00 7.80
N ASP A 41 5.78 -10.89 8.61
CA ASP A 41 6.49 -11.60 9.68
C ASP A 41 7.58 -12.55 9.12
N MET A 42 7.31 -13.24 8.01
CA MET A 42 8.30 -14.09 7.33
C MET A 42 9.47 -13.26 6.77
N SER A 43 9.16 -12.15 6.10
CA SER A 43 10.16 -11.25 5.53
C SER A 43 11.06 -10.65 6.61
N LEU A 44 10.47 -10.17 7.70
CA LEU A 44 11.21 -9.66 8.85
C LEU A 44 12.04 -10.77 9.50
N GLY A 45 11.49 -11.98 9.66
CA GLY A 45 12.22 -13.14 10.20
C GLY A 45 13.43 -13.53 9.37
N SER A 46 13.31 -13.42 8.04
CA SER A 46 14.43 -13.65 7.12
C SER A 46 15.55 -12.63 7.32
N LEU A 47 15.23 -11.35 7.50
CA LEU A 47 16.20 -10.29 7.78
C LEU A 47 16.91 -10.48 9.12
N LEU A 48 16.15 -10.87 10.14
CA LEU A 48 16.69 -11.07 11.49
C LEU A 48 17.46 -12.39 11.65
N GLY A 49 17.31 -13.34 10.71
CA GLY A 49 17.79 -14.71 10.85
C GLY A 49 17.10 -15.48 11.99
N ALA A 50 16.00 -14.98 12.52
CA ALA A 50 15.26 -15.55 13.63
C ALA A 50 13.79 -15.10 13.60
N ARG A 51 12.94 -15.80 14.38
CA ARG A 51 11.54 -15.38 14.54
C ARG A 51 11.45 -13.97 15.16
N PRO A 52 10.72 -13.03 14.55
CA PRO A 52 10.58 -11.67 15.08
C PRO A 52 9.99 -11.66 16.49
N THR A 53 10.66 -10.94 17.38
CA THR A 53 10.11 -10.63 18.71
C THR A 53 9.36 -9.29 18.66
N SER A 54 8.60 -8.96 19.69
CA SER A 54 7.88 -7.68 19.79
C SER A 54 8.80 -6.45 19.73
N ALA A 55 10.08 -6.59 20.04
CA ALA A 55 11.06 -5.51 19.98
C ALA A 55 11.38 -5.08 18.54
N PHE A 56 11.40 -6.05 17.62
CA PHE A 56 11.72 -5.83 16.20
C PHE A 56 10.49 -5.65 15.30
N ARG A 57 9.29 -5.86 15.84
CA ARG A 57 8.08 -5.65 15.04
C ARG A 57 7.80 -4.17 14.80
N PRO A 58 7.22 -3.83 13.63
CA PRO A 58 6.81 -2.48 13.32
C PRO A 58 5.88 -1.90 14.38
N ARG A 59 6.04 -0.62 14.65
CA ARG A 59 5.15 0.15 15.51
C ARG A 59 3.94 0.62 14.70
N PHE A 60 2.81 -0.04 14.91
CA PHE A 60 1.58 0.26 14.17
C PHE A 60 1.00 1.64 14.48
N ASP A 61 1.29 2.21 15.67
CA ASP A 61 0.92 3.59 15.98
C ASP A 61 1.69 4.61 15.13
N ALA A 62 2.96 4.35 14.82
CA ALA A 62 3.76 5.18 13.91
C ALA A 62 3.28 5.00 12.46
N LEU A 63 3.05 3.76 12.04
CA LEU A 63 2.51 3.45 10.72
C LEU A 63 1.14 4.11 10.49
N GLY A 64 0.25 4.09 11.49
CA GLY A 64 -1.04 4.77 11.42
C GLY A 64 -0.91 6.28 11.27
N ARG A 65 0.05 6.93 11.97
CA ARG A 65 0.32 8.36 11.80
C ARG A 65 0.84 8.70 10.42
N TRP A 66 1.73 7.87 9.88
CA TRP A 66 2.23 8.02 8.52
C TRP A 66 1.09 7.91 7.49
N LEU A 67 0.22 6.92 7.64
CA LEU A 67 -0.95 6.71 6.77
C LEU A 67 -1.91 7.91 6.81
N LEU A 68 -2.16 8.46 8.00
CA LEU A 68 -2.95 9.70 8.15
C LEU A 68 -2.27 10.90 7.47
N GLY A 69 -0.94 10.96 7.53
CA GLY A 69 -0.17 11.98 6.80
C GLY A 69 -0.34 11.86 5.28
N LEU A 70 -0.36 10.63 4.76
CA LEU A 70 -0.58 10.37 3.34
C LEU A 70 -2.00 10.78 2.90
N ALA A 71 -3.02 10.54 3.73
CA ALA A 71 -4.38 10.97 3.47
C ALA A 71 -4.56 12.51 3.56
N GLY A 72 -3.69 13.17 4.30
CA GLY A 72 -3.76 14.62 4.51
C GLY A 72 -4.86 15.06 5.49
N ALA A 73 -4.91 16.37 5.77
CA ALA A 73 -5.76 16.94 6.81
C ALA A 73 -7.29 16.75 6.59
N HIS A 74 -7.73 16.53 5.37
CA HIS A 74 -9.14 16.39 5.01
C HIS A 74 -9.46 15.01 4.43
N GLY A 75 -8.47 14.12 4.32
CA GLY A 75 -8.63 12.78 3.81
C GLY A 75 -9.04 11.77 4.87
N PHE A 76 -9.45 10.60 4.41
CA PHE A 76 -9.74 9.43 5.22
C PHE A 76 -8.62 8.40 5.09
N ALA A 77 -8.27 7.77 6.19
CA ALA A 77 -7.35 6.65 6.20
C ALA A 77 -8.00 5.45 6.88
N GLU A 78 -7.91 4.31 6.23
CA GLU A 78 -8.34 3.01 6.73
C GLU A 78 -7.15 2.06 6.76
N ALA A 79 -7.05 1.25 7.81
CA ALA A 79 -5.97 0.28 7.93
C ALA A 79 -6.54 -1.08 8.36
N CYS A 80 -6.24 -2.10 7.57
CA CYS A 80 -6.69 -3.47 7.77
C CYS A 80 -5.48 -4.41 7.81
N VAL A 81 -5.41 -5.23 8.86
CA VAL A 81 -4.42 -6.30 8.98
C VAL A 81 -5.08 -7.63 8.72
N PHE A 82 -4.54 -8.39 7.81
CA PHE A 82 -4.97 -9.73 7.46
C PHE A 82 -4.03 -10.74 8.10
N THR A 83 -4.57 -11.77 8.73
CA THR A 83 -3.77 -12.80 9.41
C THR A 83 -4.44 -14.15 9.40
N ASN A 84 -3.63 -15.20 9.41
CA ASN A 84 -4.07 -16.56 9.65
C ASN A 84 -3.93 -16.90 11.14
N VAL A 85 -4.92 -17.59 11.69
CA VAL A 85 -4.91 -18.08 13.06
C VAL A 85 -4.90 -19.60 13.05
N THR A 86 -3.78 -20.20 13.49
CA THR A 86 -3.68 -21.65 13.63
C THR A 86 -4.61 -22.13 14.76
N PRO A 87 -5.33 -23.23 14.60
CA PRO A 87 -6.12 -23.81 15.69
C PRO A 87 -5.31 -23.98 16.96
N GLY A 88 -5.86 -23.53 18.07
CA GLY A 88 -5.20 -23.55 19.40
C GLY A 88 -4.21 -22.40 19.68
N SER A 89 -3.92 -21.51 18.70
CA SER A 89 -3.03 -20.36 18.91
C SER A 89 -3.74 -19.06 19.30
N THR A 90 -5.05 -19.07 19.47
CA THR A 90 -5.88 -17.88 19.71
C THR A 90 -5.37 -17.05 20.89
N GLU A 91 -5.02 -17.69 22.01
CA GLU A 91 -4.54 -16.98 23.21
C GLU A 91 -3.17 -16.32 22.99
N VAL A 92 -2.34 -16.88 22.11
CA VAL A 92 -1.01 -16.32 21.75
C VAL A 92 -1.18 -15.10 20.85
N VAL A 93 -2.15 -15.14 19.93
CA VAL A 93 -2.37 -14.07 18.92
C VAL A 93 -3.22 -12.93 19.49
N ARG A 94 -4.11 -13.22 20.46
CA ARG A 94 -5.04 -12.25 21.05
C ARG A 94 -4.40 -10.93 21.47
N PRO A 95 -3.31 -10.88 22.28
CA PRO A 95 -2.73 -9.62 22.73
C PRO A 95 -2.27 -8.72 21.58
N TRP A 96 -1.74 -9.33 20.50
CA TRP A 96 -1.31 -8.61 19.32
C TRP A 96 -2.51 -8.07 18.53
N VAL A 97 -3.56 -8.86 18.33
CA VAL A 97 -4.80 -8.42 17.68
C VAL A 97 -5.44 -7.27 18.44
N GLU A 98 -5.52 -7.37 19.77
CA GLU A 98 -6.07 -6.31 20.61
C GLU A 98 -5.22 -5.03 20.56
N ALA A 99 -3.90 -5.16 20.51
CA ALA A 99 -3.01 -4.01 20.35
C ALA A 99 -3.24 -3.29 19.03
N LEU A 100 -3.39 -4.01 17.92
CA LEU A 100 -3.73 -3.45 16.60
C LEU A 100 -5.06 -2.70 16.63
N ARG A 101 -6.09 -3.34 17.17
CA ARG A 101 -7.42 -2.73 17.30
C ARG A 101 -7.43 -1.48 18.17
N ASN A 102 -6.61 -1.45 19.21
CA ASN A 102 -6.47 -0.28 20.09
C ASN A 102 -5.81 0.92 19.41
N VAL A 103 -5.00 0.70 18.40
CA VAL A 103 -4.41 1.80 17.60
C VAL A 103 -5.22 2.14 16.34
N GLY A 104 -6.38 1.51 16.16
CA GLY A 104 -7.33 1.85 15.10
C GLY A 104 -7.26 0.98 13.84
N PHE A 105 -6.50 -0.12 13.87
CA PHE A 105 -6.46 -1.06 12.75
C PHE A 105 -7.61 -2.07 12.85
N ALA A 106 -8.32 -2.30 11.76
CA ALA A 106 -9.20 -3.45 11.64
C ALA A 106 -8.35 -4.72 11.46
N VAL A 107 -8.83 -5.86 11.98
CA VAL A 107 -8.11 -7.13 11.84
C VAL A 107 -9.05 -8.17 11.24
N PHE A 108 -8.71 -8.67 10.07
CA PHE A 108 -9.31 -9.84 9.46
C PHE A 108 -8.50 -11.08 9.87
N ALA A 109 -9.12 -11.96 10.61
CA ALA A 109 -8.49 -13.18 11.12
C ALA A 109 -9.16 -14.42 10.52
N LYS A 110 -8.42 -15.17 9.69
CA LYS A 110 -8.89 -16.39 9.01
C LYS A 110 -8.31 -17.62 9.70
N PRO A 111 -9.13 -18.63 10.06
CA PRO A 111 -8.60 -19.89 10.56
C PRO A 111 -7.69 -20.55 9.53
N LYS A 112 -6.49 -20.98 9.93
CA LYS A 112 -5.59 -21.75 9.08
C LYS A 112 -6.00 -23.23 9.12
N ILE A 113 -6.84 -23.64 8.19
CA ILE A 113 -7.40 -25.01 8.11
C ILE A 113 -6.42 -25.95 7.40
N THR A 114 -5.73 -25.46 6.37
CA THR A 114 -4.73 -26.19 5.58
C THR A 114 -3.42 -25.39 5.51
N GLU A 115 -2.34 -26.02 5.06
CA GLU A 115 -1.07 -25.31 4.84
C GLU A 115 -1.19 -24.23 3.77
N ASP A 116 -2.05 -24.48 2.76
CA ASP A 116 -2.33 -23.57 1.65
C ASP A 116 -3.44 -22.54 1.95
N SER A 117 -3.86 -22.41 3.23
CA SER A 117 -4.84 -21.38 3.60
C SER A 117 -4.21 -20.00 3.42
N ASP A 118 -4.55 -19.37 2.30
CA ASP A 118 -4.04 -18.07 1.87
C ASP A 118 -5.02 -16.95 2.23
N ILE A 119 -4.51 -15.75 2.45
CA ILE A 119 -5.29 -14.54 2.72
C ILE A 119 -5.19 -13.52 1.59
N ASP A 120 -4.37 -13.77 0.56
CA ASP A 120 -4.14 -12.84 -0.53
C ASP A 120 -5.44 -12.51 -1.28
N SER A 121 -6.26 -13.54 -1.54
CA SER A 121 -7.58 -13.37 -2.15
C SER A 121 -8.51 -12.51 -1.27
N ASP A 122 -8.49 -12.71 0.05
CA ASP A 122 -9.32 -11.91 0.97
C ASP A 122 -8.85 -10.44 0.99
N MET A 123 -7.55 -10.19 0.87
CA MET A 123 -6.97 -8.84 0.75
C MET A 123 -7.40 -8.16 -0.54
N LEU A 124 -7.29 -8.86 -1.68
CA LEU A 124 -7.69 -8.34 -2.98
C LEU A 124 -9.20 -8.09 -3.06
N ASP A 125 -10.01 -9.00 -2.53
CA ASP A 125 -11.47 -8.85 -2.45
C ASP A 125 -11.84 -7.62 -1.61
N HIS A 126 -11.11 -7.37 -0.51
CA HIS A 126 -11.34 -6.18 0.32
C HIS A 126 -10.98 -4.89 -0.41
N ILE A 127 -9.84 -4.85 -1.12
CA ILE A 127 -9.45 -3.70 -1.95
C ILE A 127 -10.54 -3.44 -3.01
N GLU A 128 -10.99 -4.48 -3.70
CA GLU A 128 -12.02 -4.35 -4.74
C GLU A 128 -13.36 -3.87 -4.18
N LEU A 129 -13.76 -4.36 -3.01
CA LEU A 129 -14.95 -3.91 -2.30
C LEU A 129 -14.90 -2.40 -2.02
N ARG A 130 -13.74 -1.90 -1.56
CA ARG A 130 -13.56 -0.47 -1.27
C ARG A 130 -13.49 0.36 -2.55
N ARG A 131 -12.84 -0.16 -3.60
CA ARG A 131 -12.82 0.48 -4.91
C ARG A 131 -14.23 0.61 -5.48
N ALA A 132 -15.03 -0.45 -5.42
CA ALA A 132 -16.40 -0.46 -5.93
C ALA A 132 -17.33 0.50 -5.18
N ALA A 133 -17.04 0.83 -3.92
CA ALA A 133 -17.73 1.88 -3.18
C ALA A 133 -17.46 3.29 -3.72
N GLY A 134 -16.46 3.46 -4.61
CA GLY A 134 -16.18 4.70 -5.33
C GLY A 134 -15.41 5.77 -4.53
N GLU A 135 -14.93 5.44 -3.34
CA GLU A 135 -14.26 6.40 -2.45
C GLU A 135 -12.73 6.28 -2.50
N LEU A 136 -12.20 5.15 -2.96
CA LEU A 136 -10.78 4.82 -2.87
C LEU A 136 -9.94 5.63 -3.87
N THR A 137 -8.98 6.40 -3.36
CA THR A 137 -8.04 7.19 -4.17
C THR A 137 -6.63 6.63 -4.12
N HIS A 138 -6.29 5.89 -3.06
CA HIS A 138 -4.95 5.35 -2.89
C HIS A 138 -4.99 4.05 -2.09
N VAL A 139 -4.19 3.06 -2.51
CA VAL A 139 -4.00 1.79 -1.81
C VAL A 139 -2.55 1.65 -1.39
N VAL A 140 -2.36 1.30 -0.14
CA VAL A 140 -1.06 0.90 0.41
C VAL A 140 -1.11 -0.60 0.71
N VAL A 141 -0.21 -1.38 0.12
CA VAL A 141 -0.12 -2.82 0.36
C VAL A 141 1.18 -3.14 1.09
N ALA A 142 1.07 -3.76 2.24
CA ALA A 142 2.22 -4.28 2.98
C ALA A 142 2.36 -5.79 2.71
N SER A 143 3.06 -6.14 1.64
CA SER A 143 3.43 -7.51 1.28
C SER A 143 4.61 -7.52 0.32
N GLY A 144 5.43 -8.57 0.36
CA GLY A 144 6.49 -8.84 -0.62
C GLY A 144 6.07 -9.82 -1.72
N ASP A 145 4.82 -10.34 -1.71
CA ASP A 145 4.37 -11.34 -2.67
C ASP A 145 3.94 -10.75 -4.01
N GLY A 146 4.92 -10.68 -4.93
CA GLY A 146 4.65 -10.20 -6.29
C GLY A 146 3.79 -11.12 -7.14
N ARG A 147 3.59 -12.38 -6.75
CA ARG A 147 2.74 -13.30 -7.53
C ARG A 147 1.26 -12.98 -7.34
N ALA A 148 0.89 -12.70 -6.08
CA ALA A 148 -0.48 -12.37 -5.76
C ALA A 148 -0.83 -10.92 -6.16
N PHE A 149 0.09 -9.98 -5.94
CA PHE A 149 -0.26 -8.56 -5.93
C PHE A 149 0.14 -7.78 -7.19
N ARG A 150 1.16 -8.19 -7.95
CA ARG A 150 1.69 -7.37 -9.05
C ARG A 150 0.61 -6.95 -10.06
N GLU A 151 -0.02 -7.90 -10.72
CA GLU A 151 -1.04 -7.61 -11.76
C GLU A 151 -2.26 -6.85 -11.21
N PRO A 152 -2.86 -7.26 -10.08
CA PRO A 152 -3.97 -6.51 -9.51
C PRO A 152 -3.63 -5.07 -9.14
N LEU A 153 -2.42 -4.81 -8.62
CA LEU A 153 -1.99 -3.47 -8.25
C LEU A 153 -1.69 -2.60 -9.46
N GLU A 154 -1.03 -3.13 -10.50
CA GLU A 154 -0.83 -2.42 -11.76
C GLU A 154 -2.19 -2.07 -12.41
N HIS A 155 -3.17 -2.96 -12.33
CA HIS A 155 -4.53 -2.67 -12.80
C HIS A 155 -5.21 -1.52 -12.03
N LEU A 156 -5.01 -1.41 -10.71
CA LEU A 156 -5.54 -0.28 -9.93
C LEU A 156 -4.95 1.05 -10.40
N VAL A 157 -3.65 1.07 -10.75
CA VAL A 157 -3.01 2.26 -11.32
C VAL A 157 -3.64 2.64 -12.65
N ASP A 158 -3.93 1.67 -13.53
CA ASP A 158 -4.64 1.90 -14.80
C ASP A 158 -6.03 2.51 -14.59
N LEU A 159 -6.67 2.22 -13.47
CA LEU A 159 -7.95 2.81 -13.07
C LEU A 159 -7.81 4.19 -12.40
N GLY A 160 -6.60 4.73 -12.30
CA GLY A 160 -6.33 6.05 -11.72
C GLY A 160 -6.23 6.06 -10.19
N ILE A 161 -6.08 4.90 -9.55
CA ILE A 161 -5.86 4.78 -8.12
C ILE A 161 -4.36 4.76 -7.84
N GLY A 162 -3.88 5.62 -6.92
CA GLY A 162 -2.50 5.58 -6.47
C GLY A 162 -2.19 4.27 -5.76
N VAL A 163 -1.00 3.71 -5.98
CA VAL A 163 -0.58 2.47 -5.34
C VAL A 163 0.82 2.61 -4.77
N THR A 164 0.94 2.34 -3.48
CA THR A 164 2.22 2.23 -2.78
C THR A 164 2.35 0.83 -2.18
N VAL A 165 3.48 0.18 -2.39
CA VAL A 165 3.85 -1.04 -1.67
C VAL A 165 4.83 -0.68 -0.58
N ILE A 166 4.53 -1.06 0.65
CA ILE A 166 5.46 -0.94 1.77
C ILE A 166 5.97 -2.32 2.18
N GLY A 167 7.24 -2.40 2.53
CA GLY A 167 7.83 -3.69 2.90
C GLY A 167 9.32 -3.59 3.13
N PHE A 168 10.01 -4.72 3.00
CA PHE A 168 11.46 -4.79 3.09
C PHE A 168 12.04 -4.90 1.68
N ARG A 169 13.00 -4.05 1.33
CA ARG A 169 13.62 -3.99 0.00
C ARG A 169 14.16 -5.33 -0.48
N GLU A 170 14.55 -6.20 0.44
CA GLU A 170 15.07 -7.54 0.14
C GLU A 170 13.98 -8.50 -0.38
N HIS A 171 12.69 -8.21 -0.12
CA HIS A 171 11.58 -9.10 -0.42
C HIS A 171 10.51 -8.50 -1.35
N ALA A 172 10.58 -7.22 -1.67
CA ALA A 172 9.60 -6.50 -2.48
C ALA A 172 10.11 -6.16 -3.90
N SER A 173 10.85 -7.08 -4.53
CA SER A 173 11.47 -6.84 -5.84
C SER A 173 10.47 -6.52 -6.95
N PHE A 174 9.23 -7.00 -6.85
CA PHE A 174 8.19 -6.72 -7.84
C PHE A 174 7.81 -5.23 -7.86
N ALA A 175 7.65 -4.62 -6.68
CA ALA A 175 7.32 -3.22 -6.56
C ALA A 175 8.50 -2.32 -6.94
N GLN A 176 9.71 -2.67 -6.50
CA GLN A 176 10.93 -1.94 -6.85
C GLN A 176 11.26 -1.96 -8.36
N SER A 177 10.78 -2.96 -9.09
CA SER A 177 10.97 -3.09 -10.54
C SER A 177 9.80 -2.57 -11.36
N SER A 178 8.76 -2.07 -10.73
CA SER A 178 7.61 -1.46 -11.40
C SER A 178 7.86 0.03 -11.63
N ASP A 179 7.48 0.51 -12.81
CA ASP A 179 7.55 1.94 -13.15
C ASP A 179 6.30 2.70 -12.69
N VAL A 180 5.28 2.00 -12.21
CA VAL A 180 3.96 2.57 -11.88
C VAL A 180 3.55 2.38 -10.41
N ILE A 181 4.20 1.47 -9.69
CA ILE A 181 3.97 1.22 -8.27
C ILE A 181 5.07 1.92 -7.46
N GLU A 182 4.68 2.77 -6.53
CA GLU A 182 5.62 3.34 -5.58
C GLU A 182 6.04 2.30 -4.54
N PHE A 183 7.34 2.20 -4.24
CA PHE A 183 7.86 1.36 -3.16
C PHE A 183 8.47 2.20 -2.06
N ILE A 184 8.08 1.92 -0.81
CA ILE A 184 8.67 2.52 0.39
C ILE A 184 9.17 1.40 1.30
N ASP A 185 10.45 1.43 1.68
CA ASP A 185 10.96 0.54 2.71
C ASP A 185 10.37 0.92 4.07
N LEU A 186 9.89 -0.07 4.83
CA LEU A 186 9.31 0.18 6.15
C LEU A 186 10.25 0.89 7.11
N GLU A 187 11.56 0.72 6.93
CA GLU A 187 12.58 1.38 7.75
C GLU A 187 12.71 2.87 7.45
N ASP A 188 12.28 3.29 6.24
CA ASP A 188 12.28 4.70 5.82
C ASP A 188 11.05 5.47 6.35
N ILE A 189 10.08 4.78 6.99
CA ILE A 189 8.93 5.42 7.65
C ILE A 189 9.29 5.77 9.09
N ASP A 190 9.32 7.04 9.39
CA ASP A 190 9.73 7.57 10.69
C ASP A 190 9.06 6.91 11.89
N GLY A 191 9.88 6.36 12.78
CA GLY A 191 9.45 5.77 14.04
C GLY A 191 8.72 4.43 13.93
N VAL A 192 8.62 3.83 12.75
CA VAL A 192 8.06 2.47 12.57
C VAL A 192 8.95 1.44 13.24
N PHE A 193 10.24 1.60 13.22
CA PHE A 193 11.15 0.80 14.04
C PHE A 193 11.77 1.66 15.15
N ARG A 194 12.05 1.05 16.30
CA ARG A 194 12.69 1.73 17.44
C ARG A 194 14.17 1.94 17.21
N GLU A 195 14.78 0.98 16.53
CA GLU A 195 16.20 0.94 16.16
C GLU A 195 16.31 0.41 14.73
N PRO A 196 17.35 0.76 13.98
CA PRO A 196 17.61 0.21 12.66
C PRO A 196 17.64 -1.32 12.70
N LEU A 197 17.08 -1.94 11.66
CA LEU A 197 17.13 -3.39 11.52
C LEU A 197 18.58 -3.85 11.29
N PRO A 198 18.98 -4.99 11.82
CA PRO A 198 20.35 -5.51 11.69
C PRO A 198 20.61 -6.04 10.27
N ARG A 199 20.50 -5.17 9.28
CA ARG A 199 20.77 -5.50 7.88
C ARG A 199 22.28 -5.59 7.67
N ILE A 200 22.71 -6.69 7.07
CA ILE A 200 24.09 -6.83 6.62
C ILE A 200 24.16 -6.36 5.17
N THR A 201 24.93 -5.30 4.94
CA THR A 201 25.21 -4.73 3.62
C THR A 201 26.69 -4.88 3.30
N LEU A 202 27.09 -4.68 2.04
CA LEU A 202 28.49 -4.67 1.64
C LEU A 202 29.32 -3.62 2.41
N ASP A 203 28.69 -2.50 2.77
CA ASP A 203 29.33 -1.40 3.51
C ASP A 203 29.42 -1.66 5.02
N SER A 204 28.69 -2.67 5.53
CA SER A 204 28.62 -3.01 6.96
C SER A 204 29.04 -4.46 7.24
N LEU A 205 29.93 -5.01 6.40
CA LEU A 205 30.43 -6.37 6.60
C LEU A 205 31.23 -6.49 7.88
N PRO A 206 30.96 -7.50 8.73
CA PRO A 206 31.82 -7.81 9.86
C PRO A 206 33.18 -8.37 9.38
N ASP A 207 34.24 -8.24 10.19
CA ASP A 207 35.59 -8.68 9.86
C ASP A 207 35.66 -10.15 9.47
N GLY A 208 34.81 -11.00 10.05
CA GLY A 208 34.70 -12.42 9.73
C GLY A 208 33.92 -12.75 8.47
N GLY A 209 33.40 -11.75 7.76
CA GLY A 209 32.50 -11.92 6.63
C GLY A 209 31.07 -12.26 7.06
N ALA A 210 30.13 -12.13 6.13
CA ALA A 210 28.74 -12.49 6.33
C ALA A 210 28.10 -13.00 5.03
N TRP A 211 27.06 -13.79 5.18
CA TRP A 211 26.22 -14.20 4.08
C TRP A 211 25.22 -13.09 3.76
N LEU A 212 25.25 -12.64 2.51
CA LEU A 212 24.19 -11.78 1.99
C LEU A 212 23.16 -12.69 1.32
N PRO A 213 21.93 -12.77 1.86
CA PRO A 213 20.89 -13.62 1.28
C PRO A 213 20.53 -13.14 -0.13
N PRO A 214 20.17 -14.04 -1.04
CA PRO A 214 19.77 -13.66 -2.38
C PRO A 214 18.40 -12.93 -2.34
N PHE A 215 18.25 -11.86 -3.12
CA PHE A 215 16.96 -11.18 -3.28
C PHE A 215 15.91 -12.05 -3.98
N ARG A 216 16.34 -13.08 -4.72
CA ARG A 216 15.47 -14.04 -5.42
C ARG A 216 16.02 -15.44 -5.28
N SER A 217 15.13 -16.43 -5.16
CA SER A 217 15.54 -17.81 -5.26
C SER A 217 16.07 -18.13 -6.67
N LEU A 218 17.04 -19.03 -6.80
CA LEU A 218 17.49 -19.49 -8.13
C LEU A 218 16.34 -20.05 -8.98
N ARG A 219 15.29 -20.56 -8.33
CA ARG A 219 14.11 -21.09 -9.02
C ARG A 219 13.34 -20.01 -9.78
N SER A 220 13.37 -18.76 -9.32
CA SER A 220 12.72 -17.64 -10.01
C SER A 220 13.32 -17.36 -11.40
N LEU A 221 14.56 -17.78 -11.66
CA LEU A 221 15.17 -17.67 -12.98
C LEU A 221 14.50 -18.58 -14.03
N LEU A 222 13.83 -19.64 -13.60
CA LEU A 222 13.10 -20.53 -14.50
C LEU A 222 11.69 -19.98 -14.81
N GLU A 223 11.15 -19.18 -13.91
CA GLU A 223 9.79 -18.61 -14.01
C GLU A 223 9.78 -17.34 -14.88
N SER A 224 10.89 -16.59 -14.94
CA SER A 224 11.01 -15.36 -15.76
C SER A 224 11.25 -15.60 -17.26
N ARG A 225 11.22 -16.86 -17.72
CA ARG A 225 11.38 -17.22 -19.13
C ARG A 225 10.09 -17.69 -19.79
N ARG A 226 8.97 -17.48 -19.18
CA ARG A 226 7.64 -17.71 -19.76
C ARG A 226 6.89 -16.38 -19.85
#